data_9175045b6e32f565bae3ba5f6628ec6d
#
_entry.id   9175045b6e32f565bae3ba5f6628ec6d
#
_cell.length_a   1.000
_cell.length_b   1.000
_cell.length_c   1.000
_cell.angle_alpha   90.00
_cell.angle_beta   90.00
_cell.angle_gamma   90.00
#
_symmetry.space_group_name_H-M   'P 1'
#
loop_
_entity.id
_entity.type
_entity.pdbx_description
1 polymer ?
#
loop_
_entity_poly.entity_id
_entity_poly.type
_entity_poly.pdbx_seq_one_letter_code
_entity_poly.pdbx_strand_id
1 'polypeptide(L)'
;MELDSEIKDGSRESPSPEVGIDGRDRSASTARPTLILYSHGRTPPLNPPPDLKYDLRSIPNPPKNARDAHDGRSKRLREHLLRELKFVRKLDEVESEILEAMEARIAETAEKLENDQDRRDDREESRENGEEEGYKSLEDEEEDEDEHDPTEAVLRVGCNCALGHHRSVAFVEELARRKWPRSWSVQLIHRDIDRPRGNDKKARGKSLRWGGA
;
A
#
# COMPACT_ATOMS: atom_id res chain seq x y z
N MET A 1 12.81 52.66 53.55
CA MET A 1 14.07 51.96 53.85
C MET A 1 14.45 51.18 52.59
N GLU A 2 15.34 51.87 51.88
CA GLU A 2 16.00 51.33 50.68
C GLU A 2 17.02 50.28 51.09
N LEU A 3 17.19 49.26 50.27
CA LEU A 3 18.47 48.57 50.11
C LEU A 3 18.57 48.01 48.70
N ASP A 4 19.41 48.68 47.94
CA ASP A 4 20.07 48.25 46.73
C ASP A 4 20.85 46.97 46.96
N SER A 5 20.90 46.08 45.97
CA SER A 5 22.04 45.20 45.78
C SER A 5 22.15 44.72 44.33
N GLU A 6 23.02 45.36 43.66
CA GLU A 6 24.03 45.01 42.66
C GLU A 6 23.85 43.72 41.82
N ILE A 7 23.77 43.99 40.54
CA ILE A 7 23.96 43.13 39.41
C ILE A 7 25.45 42.75 39.31
N LYS A 8 25.78 41.45 39.31
CA LYS A 8 27.06 40.91 38.85
C LYS A 8 26.88 40.19 37.53
N ASP A 9 27.36 40.87 36.52
CA ASP A 9 27.70 40.35 35.19
C ASP A 9 28.74 39.22 35.29
N GLY A 10 28.41 38.06 34.77
CA GLY A 10 29.25 36.90 34.72
C GLY A 10 29.20 36.28 33.33
N SER A 11 29.90 36.90 32.39
CA SER A 11 30.19 36.33 31.07
C SER A 11 30.87 34.96 31.23
N ARG A 12 30.12 33.88 30.88
CA ARG A 12 30.71 32.56 30.69
C ARG A 12 30.67 32.24 29.20
N GLU A 13 31.84 32.35 28.59
CA GLU A 13 32.13 31.74 27.28
C GLU A 13 31.85 30.26 27.35
N SER A 14 30.94 29.77 26.50
CA SER A 14 30.73 28.36 26.27
C SER A 14 31.63 27.91 25.12
N PRO A 15 32.38 26.82 25.27
CA PRO A 15 33.16 26.26 24.17
C PRO A 15 32.20 25.63 23.13
N SER A 16 32.43 25.96 21.87
CA SER A 16 31.78 25.33 20.72
C SER A 16 32.03 23.82 20.71
N PRO A 17 31.02 22.97 20.48
CA PRO A 17 31.24 21.56 20.26
C PRO A 17 31.87 21.37 18.87
N GLU A 18 33.00 20.71 18.83
CA GLU A 18 33.64 20.21 17.62
C GLU A 18 32.65 19.33 16.87
N VAL A 19 32.45 19.63 15.57
CA VAL A 19 31.68 18.80 14.65
C VAL A 19 32.47 17.52 14.39
N GLY A 20 32.17 16.48 15.16
CA GLY A 20 32.58 15.14 14.86
C GLY A 20 31.88 14.72 13.54
N ILE A 21 32.69 14.47 12.51
CA ILE A 21 32.24 13.84 11.27
C ILE A 21 31.94 12.38 11.60
N ASP A 22 30.76 12.09 12.13
CA ASP A 22 30.31 10.74 12.31
C ASP A 22 30.12 10.09 10.94
N GLY A 23 30.92 9.04 10.76
CA GLY A 23 30.82 8.14 9.64
C GLY A 23 29.35 7.76 9.43
N ARG A 24 28.82 8.04 8.26
CA ARG A 24 27.51 7.54 7.84
C ARG A 24 27.58 6.03 7.90
N ASP A 25 27.09 5.50 9.01
CA ASP A 25 26.68 4.12 9.09
C ASP A 25 25.60 3.92 8.00
N ARG A 26 26.04 3.36 6.88
CA ARG A 26 25.14 2.81 5.87
C ARG A 26 24.62 1.49 6.42
N SER A 27 23.92 1.54 7.55
CA SER A 27 23.04 0.46 7.92
C SER A 27 22.03 0.34 6.78
N ALA A 28 22.11 -0.76 6.06
CA ALA A 28 21.16 -1.13 5.03
C ALA A 28 19.77 -0.88 5.60
N SER A 29 19.07 0.13 5.08
CA SER A 29 17.67 0.38 5.39
C SER A 29 16.92 -0.83 4.87
N THR A 30 16.75 -1.85 5.71
CA THR A 30 15.86 -2.96 5.40
C THR A 30 14.46 -2.35 5.30
N ALA A 31 14.03 -2.09 4.06
CA ALA A 31 12.72 -1.55 3.79
C ALA A 31 11.68 -2.44 4.47
N ARG A 32 10.79 -1.83 5.27
CA ARG A 32 9.78 -2.61 6.00
C ARG A 32 8.82 -3.24 5.02
N PRO A 33 8.51 -4.53 5.17
CA PRO A 33 7.52 -5.17 4.33
C PRO A 33 6.19 -4.42 4.36
N THR A 34 5.52 -4.32 3.22
CA THR A 34 4.34 -3.48 3.06
C THR A 34 3.12 -4.28 2.60
N LEU A 35 2.03 -4.21 3.37
CA LEU A 35 0.71 -4.70 3.01
C LEU A 35 -0.09 -3.57 2.37
N ILE A 36 -0.48 -3.72 1.10
CA ILE A 36 -1.31 -2.73 0.40
C ILE A 36 -2.72 -3.28 0.20
N LEU A 37 -3.70 -2.63 0.83
CA LEU A 37 -5.10 -3.00 0.75
C LEU A 37 -5.83 -2.11 -0.26
N TYR A 38 -6.28 -2.69 -1.37
CA TYR A 38 -7.01 -1.97 -2.41
C TYR A 38 -8.50 -2.21 -2.32
N SER A 39 -9.31 -1.15 -2.36
CA SER A 39 -10.73 -1.25 -2.68
C SER A 39 -11.00 -0.74 -4.10
N HIS A 40 -11.75 -1.53 -4.89
CA HIS A 40 -12.03 -1.17 -6.26
C HIS A 40 -13.39 -1.69 -6.76
N GLY A 41 -13.84 -1.17 -7.89
CA GLY A 41 -14.96 -1.70 -8.67
C GLY A 41 -14.51 -2.91 -9.50
N ARG A 42 -15.49 -3.62 -10.05
CA ARG A 42 -15.20 -4.81 -10.86
C ARG A 42 -14.39 -4.48 -12.13
N THR A 43 -14.68 -3.36 -12.74
CA THR A 43 -14.08 -2.92 -14.01
C THR A 43 -13.62 -1.48 -13.94
N PRO A 44 -12.44 -1.18 -14.49
CA PRO A 44 -11.42 -2.10 -15.00
C PRO A 44 -10.78 -2.93 -13.87
N PRO A 45 -10.03 -4.00 -14.15
CA PRO A 45 -9.22 -4.71 -13.15
C PRO A 45 -8.12 -3.79 -12.59
N LEU A 46 -7.49 -4.20 -11.48
CA LEU A 46 -6.29 -3.53 -10.98
C LEU A 46 -5.10 -3.85 -11.89
N ASN A 47 -4.27 -2.84 -12.13
CA ASN A 47 -2.99 -2.99 -12.78
C ASN A 47 -1.93 -2.24 -11.94
N PRO A 48 -0.88 -2.91 -11.47
CA PRO A 48 -0.65 -4.34 -11.56
C PRO A 48 -1.71 -5.17 -10.81
N PRO A 49 -1.88 -6.46 -11.18
CA PRO A 49 -2.84 -7.33 -10.51
C PRO A 49 -2.43 -7.57 -9.05
N PRO A 50 -3.37 -7.60 -8.09
CA PRO A 50 -3.05 -7.91 -6.71
C PRO A 50 -2.74 -9.40 -6.53
N ASP A 51 -1.92 -9.71 -5.51
CA ASP A 51 -1.56 -11.09 -5.14
C ASP A 51 -2.78 -11.87 -4.65
N LEU A 52 -3.60 -11.24 -3.78
CA LEU A 52 -4.85 -11.80 -3.29
C LEU A 52 -6.05 -11.00 -3.79
N LYS A 53 -7.11 -11.69 -4.24
CA LYS A 53 -8.31 -11.06 -4.86
C LYS A 53 -9.59 -11.55 -4.21
N TYR A 54 -10.43 -10.62 -3.72
CA TYR A 54 -11.68 -10.94 -3.05
C TYR A 54 -12.87 -10.23 -3.68
N ASP A 55 -13.86 -11.03 -4.13
CA ASP A 55 -15.12 -10.52 -4.66
C ASP A 55 -16.19 -10.47 -3.57
N LEU A 56 -16.57 -9.26 -3.18
CA LEU A 56 -17.51 -9.01 -2.11
C LEU A 56 -18.98 -8.86 -2.59
N ARG A 57 -19.28 -9.23 -3.84
CA ARG A 57 -20.63 -9.09 -4.38
C ARG A 57 -21.63 -10.09 -3.80
N SER A 58 -21.15 -11.20 -3.22
CA SER A 58 -21.96 -12.17 -2.46
C SER A 58 -22.50 -11.62 -1.14
N ILE A 59 -21.89 -10.55 -0.61
CA ILE A 59 -22.35 -9.85 0.59
C ILE A 59 -23.54 -8.96 0.23
N PRO A 60 -24.65 -8.95 1.01
CA PRO A 60 -25.79 -8.10 0.76
C PRO A 60 -25.42 -6.62 0.64
N ASN A 61 -26.06 -5.91 -0.27
CA ASN A 61 -25.88 -4.46 -0.36
C ASN A 61 -26.55 -3.76 0.82
N PRO A 62 -25.92 -2.71 1.36
CA PRO A 62 -26.63 -1.80 2.28
C PRO A 62 -27.90 -1.23 1.64
N PRO A 63 -28.90 -0.83 2.43
CA PRO A 63 -30.13 -0.20 1.95
C PRO A 63 -29.84 1.00 1.04
N LYS A 64 -30.72 1.26 0.08
CA LYS A 64 -30.53 2.32 -0.91
C LYS A 64 -30.30 3.69 -0.27
N ASN A 65 -31.10 4.05 0.75
CA ASN A 65 -30.97 5.31 1.48
C ASN A 65 -29.58 5.47 2.16
N ALA A 66 -29.01 4.39 2.69
CA ALA A 66 -27.66 4.41 3.27
C ALA A 66 -26.58 4.57 2.20
N ARG A 67 -26.74 3.91 1.03
CA ARG A 67 -25.79 3.99 -0.08
C ARG A 67 -25.82 5.33 -0.81
N ASP A 68 -27.00 5.98 -0.88
CA ASP A 68 -27.14 7.28 -1.53
C ASP A 68 -26.52 8.41 -0.67
N ALA A 69 -26.59 8.28 0.65
CA ALA A 69 -26.09 9.27 1.59
C ALA A 69 -24.63 9.07 2.02
N HIS A 70 -24.10 7.86 1.90
CA HIS A 70 -22.80 7.50 2.46
C HIS A 70 -21.99 6.59 1.52
N ASP A 71 -20.67 6.73 1.57
CA ASP A 71 -19.73 5.74 1.02
C ASP A 71 -19.24 4.78 2.12
N GLY A 72 -18.34 3.84 1.75
CA GLY A 72 -17.81 2.84 2.68
C GLY A 72 -16.90 3.40 3.78
N ARG A 73 -16.39 4.63 3.66
CA ARG A 73 -15.61 5.30 4.71
C ARG A 73 -16.49 5.75 5.88
N SER A 74 -17.80 5.90 5.64
CA SER A 74 -18.74 6.31 6.67
C SER A 74 -18.88 5.26 7.77
N LYS A 75 -18.68 5.67 9.03
CA LYS A 75 -18.87 4.82 10.20
C LYS A 75 -20.25 4.16 10.22
N ARG A 76 -21.31 4.92 9.88
CA ARG A 76 -22.69 4.42 9.86
C ARG A 76 -22.88 3.27 8.88
N LEU A 77 -22.29 3.37 7.68
CA LEU A 77 -22.38 2.32 6.67
C LEU A 77 -21.56 1.09 7.08
N ARG A 78 -20.38 1.27 7.64
CA ARG A 78 -19.58 0.16 8.17
C ARG A 78 -20.28 -0.57 9.31
N GLU A 79 -20.85 0.15 10.28
CA GLU A 79 -21.63 -0.46 11.38
C GLU A 79 -22.82 -1.27 10.86
N HIS A 80 -23.47 -0.81 9.77
CA HIS A 80 -24.52 -1.58 9.13
C HIS A 80 -23.98 -2.90 8.56
N LEU A 81 -22.84 -2.86 7.84
CA LEU A 81 -22.23 -4.05 7.25
C LEU A 81 -21.66 -5.00 8.30
N LEU A 82 -21.14 -4.50 9.42
CA LEU A 82 -20.67 -5.31 10.55
C LEU A 82 -21.78 -6.09 11.27
N ARG A 83 -23.06 -5.76 11.04
CA ARG A 83 -24.20 -6.57 11.50
C ARG A 83 -24.51 -7.73 10.55
N GLU A 84 -23.97 -7.71 9.33
CA GLU A 84 -24.16 -8.76 8.34
C GLU A 84 -23.17 -9.91 8.60
N LEU A 85 -23.68 -11.07 8.99
CA LEU A 85 -22.86 -12.23 9.33
C LEU A 85 -21.90 -12.65 8.21
N LYS A 86 -22.36 -12.54 6.94
CA LYS A 86 -21.51 -12.84 5.76
C LYS A 86 -20.34 -11.88 5.63
N PHE A 87 -20.52 -10.62 6.02
CA PHE A 87 -19.46 -9.62 5.99
C PHE A 87 -18.39 -9.91 7.03
N VAL A 88 -18.81 -10.20 8.26
CA VAL A 88 -17.89 -10.49 9.39
C VAL A 88 -17.10 -11.78 9.13
N ARG A 89 -17.78 -12.86 8.73
CA ARG A 89 -17.11 -14.12 8.40
C ARG A 89 -16.08 -13.97 7.30
N LYS A 90 -16.41 -13.18 6.26
CA LYS A 90 -15.45 -12.93 5.18
C LYS A 90 -14.27 -12.06 5.64
N LEU A 91 -14.47 -11.14 6.58
CA LEU A 91 -13.36 -10.38 7.18
C LEU A 91 -12.39 -11.31 7.92
N ASP A 92 -12.92 -12.22 8.75
CA ASP A 92 -12.11 -13.15 9.54
C ASP A 92 -11.36 -14.15 8.63
N GLU A 93 -12.02 -14.67 7.59
CA GLU A 93 -11.42 -15.53 6.58
C GLU A 93 -10.25 -14.82 5.85
N VAL A 94 -10.51 -13.61 5.34
CA VAL A 94 -9.51 -12.83 4.59
C VAL A 94 -8.35 -12.38 5.48
N GLU A 95 -8.60 -12.04 6.74
CA GLU A 95 -7.54 -11.73 7.70
C GLU A 95 -6.58 -12.91 7.86
N SER A 96 -7.10 -14.14 8.03
CA SER A 96 -6.28 -15.35 8.17
C SER A 96 -5.47 -15.63 6.88
N GLU A 97 -6.09 -15.54 5.71
CA GLU A 97 -5.41 -15.73 4.43
C GLU A 97 -4.30 -14.69 4.18
N ILE A 98 -4.51 -13.43 4.60
CA ILE A 98 -3.50 -12.39 4.50
C ILE A 98 -2.33 -12.68 5.44
N LEU A 99 -2.58 -13.11 6.67
CA LEU A 99 -1.51 -13.45 7.63
C LEU A 99 -0.63 -14.59 7.09
N GLU A 100 -1.23 -15.65 6.56
CA GLU A 100 -0.50 -16.74 5.91
C GLU A 100 0.34 -16.25 4.71
N ALA A 101 -0.24 -15.40 3.86
CA ALA A 101 0.46 -14.82 2.72
C ALA A 101 1.60 -13.87 3.13
N MET A 102 1.46 -13.15 4.26
CA MET A 102 2.52 -12.31 4.80
C MET A 102 3.73 -13.14 5.25
N GLU A 103 3.50 -14.27 5.91
CA GLU A 103 4.56 -15.19 6.32
C GLU A 103 5.26 -15.81 5.09
N ALA A 104 4.49 -16.26 4.11
CA ALA A 104 5.02 -16.82 2.86
C ALA A 104 5.87 -15.78 2.08
N ARG A 105 5.42 -14.52 2.02
CA ARG A 105 6.15 -13.45 1.34
C ARG A 105 7.50 -13.13 1.99
N ILE A 106 7.56 -13.15 3.32
CA ILE A 106 8.84 -12.97 4.04
C ILE A 106 9.81 -14.12 3.72
N ALA A 107 9.33 -15.37 3.74
CA ALA A 107 10.15 -16.53 3.42
C ALA A 107 10.69 -16.46 1.97
N GLU A 108 9.82 -16.13 1.00
CA GLU A 108 10.18 -15.96 -0.41
C GLU A 108 11.26 -14.88 -0.62
N THR A 109 11.12 -13.75 0.09
CA THR A 109 12.09 -12.66 0.01
C THR A 109 13.43 -13.07 0.61
N ALA A 110 13.44 -13.81 1.73
CA ALA A 110 14.65 -14.32 2.36
C ALA A 110 15.40 -15.29 1.43
N GLU A 111 14.69 -16.25 0.82
CA GLU A 111 15.28 -17.20 -0.14
C GLU A 111 15.88 -16.49 -1.37
N LYS A 112 15.24 -15.45 -1.87
CA LYS A 112 15.80 -14.65 -2.98
C LYS A 112 17.10 -13.96 -2.59
N LEU A 113 17.16 -13.35 -1.40
CA LEU A 113 18.36 -12.68 -0.91
C LEU A 113 19.52 -13.66 -0.73
N GLU A 114 19.29 -14.86 -0.20
CA GLU A 114 20.29 -15.91 -0.07
C GLU A 114 20.81 -16.35 -1.44
N ASN A 115 19.93 -16.63 -2.40
CA ASN A 115 20.31 -17.02 -3.75
C ASN A 115 21.09 -15.93 -4.52
N ASP A 116 20.77 -14.67 -4.29
CA ASP A 116 21.49 -13.54 -4.91
C ASP A 116 22.88 -13.35 -4.28
N GLN A 117 23.03 -13.64 -3.00
CA GLN A 117 24.31 -13.62 -2.31
C GLN A 117 25.24 -14.71 -2.88
N ASP A 118 24.77 -15.96 -2.95
CA ASP A 118 25.52 -17.09 -3.51
C ASP A 118 26.01 -16.79 -4.94
N ARG A 119 25.16 -16.20 -5.78
CA ARG A 119 25.53 -15.82 -7.15
C ARG A 119 26.59 -14.73 -7.23
N ARG A 120 26.64 -13.83 -6.25
CA ARG A 120 27.68 -12.79 -6.15
C ARG A 120 29.01 -13.38 -5.75
N ASP A 121 29.00 -14.27 -4.77
CA ASP A 121 30.22 -14.92 -4.27
C ASP A 121 30.85 -15.79 -5.36
N ASP A 122 30.05 -16.59 -6.12
CA ASP A 122 30.53 -17.37 -7.28
C ASP A 122 31.14 -16.48 -8.38
N ARG A 123 30.60 -15.29 -8.59
CA ARG A 123 31.09 -14.34 -9.60
C ARG A 123 32.40 -13.66 -9.19
N GLU A 124 32.57 -13.41 -7.91
CA GLU A 124 33.82 -12.85 -7.37
C GLU A 124 34.93 -13.88 -7.44
N GLU A 125 34.67 -15.15 -7.07
CA GLU A 125 35.63 -16.25 -7.16
C GLU A 125 36.09 -16.52 -8.62
N SER A 126 35.15 -16.42 -9.58
CA SER A 126 35.47 -16.56 -11.01
C SER A 126 36.34 -15.42 -11.56
N ARG A 127 36.26 -14.22 -11.00
CA ARG A 127 37.10 -13.09 -11.39
C ARG A 127 38.53 -13.17 -10.85
N GLU A 128 38.73 -13.76 -9.69
CA GLU A 128 40.07 -13.96 -9.12
C GLU A 128 40.84 -15.04 -9.88
N ASN A 129 40.15 -16.00 -10.52
CA ASN A 129 40.80 -17.09 -11.27
C ASN A 129 41.14 -16.74 -12.74
N GLY A 130 40.94 -15.50 -13.18
CA GLY A 130 41.59 -14.91 -14.37
C GLY A 130 41.28 -15.56 -15.71
N GLU A 131 40.01 -15.85 -16.04
CA GLU A 131 39.60 -16.21 -17.40
C GLU A 131 38.91 -15.01 -18.07
N GLU A 132 39.67 -14.25 -18.86
CA GLU A 132 39.14 -13.23 -19.80
C GLU A 132 38.41 -13.95 -20.94
N GLU A 133 37.13 -14.21 -20.79
CA GLU A 133 36.26 -14.59 -21.91
C GLU A 133 35.59 -13.34 -22.48
N GLY A 134 35.76 -13.19 -23.80
CA GLY A 134 35.47 -12.02 -24.61
C GLY A 134 34.07 -11.42 -24.47
N TYR A 135 34.05 -10.10 -24.42
CA TYR A 135 32.88 -9.23 -24.49
C TYR A 135 32.06 -9.50 -25.76
N LYS A 136 30.91 -10.13 -25.64
CA LYS A 136 29.82 -10.01 -26.58
C LYS A 136 28.85 -8.95 -26.06
N SER A 137 28.84 -7.81 -26.74
CA SER A 137 27.84 -6.78 -26.57
C SER A 137 26.46 -7.38 -26.91
N LEU A 138 25.66 -7.59 -25.89
CA LEU A 138 24.23 -7.80 -26.04
C LEU A 138 23.58 -6.42 -26.06
N GLU A 139 22.88 -6.16 -27.14
CA GLU A 139 22.10 -4.95 -27.35
C GLU A 139 21.08 -4.81 -26.21
N ASP A 140 21.06 -3.62 -25.60
CA ASP A 140 20.16 -3.22 -24.52
C ASP A 140 18.72 -3.27 -25.04
N GLU A 141 17.98 -4.31 -24.75
CA GLU A 141 16.51 -4.25 -24.71
C GLU A 141 16.14 -3.53 -23.43
N GLU A 142 15.90 -2.24 -23.51
CA GLU A 142 15.32 -1.42 -22.45
C GLU A 142 13.88 -1.89 -22.22
N GLU A 143 13.69 -2.96 -21.43
CA GLU A 143 12.41 -3.24 -20.81
C GLU A 143 12.29 -2.26 -19.64
N ASP A 144 11.38 -1.28 -19.76
CA ASP A 144 10.90 -0.41 -18.68
C ASP A 144 10.21 -1.29 -17.60
N GLU A 145 10.99 -2.07 -16.88
CA GLU A 145 10.55 -2.73 -15.67
C GLU A 145 10.48 -1.64 -14.59
N ASP A 146 9.26 -1.35 -14.09
CA ASP A 146 9.02 -0.57 -12.89
C ASP A 146 10.10 -0.92 -11.86
N GLU A 147 10.95 0.04 -11.50
CA GLU A 147 12.05 -0.11 -10.53
C GLU A 147 11.49 -0.50 -9.15
N HIS A 148 11.02 -1.73 -9.06
CA HIS A 148 10.61 -2.34 -7.80
C HIS A 148 11.88 -2.93 -7.16
N ASP A 149 12.33 -2.32 -6.06
CA ASP A 149 13.46 -2.85 -5.29
C ASP A 149 13.17 -4.34 -4.95
N PRO A 150 13.93 -5.30 -5.51
CA PRO A 150 13.70 -6.72 -5.30
C PRO A 150 13.82 -7.15 -3.83
N THR A 151 14.34 -6.27 -2.97
CA THR A 151 14.49 -6.52 -1.53
C THR A 151 13.25 -6.13 -0.72
N GLU A 152 12.27 -5.43 -1.31
CA GLU A 152 11.07 -5.01 -0.60
C GLU A 152 9.96 -6.07 -0.69
N ALA A 153 9.61 -6.68 0.46
CA ALA A 153 8.48 -7.59 0.55
C ALA A 153 7.16 -6.80 0.48
N VAL A 154 6.49 -6.82 -0.67
CA VAL A 154 5.18 -6.18 -0.86
C VAL A 154 4.10 -7.23 -1.06
N LEU A 155 2.99 -7.14 -0.32
CA LEU A 155 1.79 -7.95 -0.49
C LEU A 155 0.61 -7.06 -0.90
N ARG A 156 0.07 -7.26 -2.09
CA ARG A 156 -1.05 -6.50 -2.65
C ARG A 156 -2.35 -7.29 -2.53
N VAL A 157 -3.35 -6.73 -1.85
CA VAL A 157 -4.66 -7.34 -1.62
C VAL A 157 -5.75 -6.51 -2.27
N GLY A 158 -6.49 -7.07 -3.21
CA GLY A 158 -7.57 -6.42 -3.95
C GLY A 158 -8.95 -6.88 -3.51
N CYS A 159 -9.76 -5.98 -2.95
CA CYS A 159 -11.15 -6.23 -2.60
C CYS A 159 -12.08 -5.50 -3.56
N ASN A 160 -12.94 -6.22 -4.30
CA ASN A 160 -13.85 -5.60 -5.24
C ASN A 160 -15.32 -5.75 -4.86
N CYS A 161 -16.10 -4.75 -5.22
CA CYS A 161 -17.57 -4.85 -5.30
C CYS A 161 -18.05 -4.32 -6.66
N ALA A 162 -19.35 -4.11 -6.86
CA ALA A 162 -19.87 -3.70 -8.18
C ALA A 162 -19.22 -2.39 -8.69
N LEU A 163 -19.18 -1.36 -7.85
CA LEU A 163 -18.73 0.00 -8.22
C LEU A 163 -17.50 0.49 -7.43
N GLY A 164 -17.05 -0.22 -6.42
CA GLY A 164 -15.92 0.21 -5.61
C GLY A 164 -16.20 1.32 -4.58
N HIS A 165 -17.47 1.58 -4.22
CA HIS A 165 -17.85 2.71 -3.38
C HIS A 165 -18.29 2.33 -1.96
N HIS A 166 -18.87 1.14 -1.73
CA HIS A 166 -19.52 0.81 -0.47
C HIS A 166 -18.89 -0.41 0.20
N ARG A 167 -19.25 -1.64 -0.26
CA ARG A 167 -18.81 -2.89 0.39
C ARG A 167 -17.30 -3.05 0.39
N SER A 168 -16.63 -2.85 -0.75
CA SER A 168 -15.17 -2.98 -0.84
C SER A 168 -14.44 -1.94 -0.02
N VAL A 169 -14.89 -0.68 -0.05
CA VAL A 169 -14.33 0.39 0.77
C VAL A 169 -14.49 0.08 2.26
N ALA A 170 -15.73 -0.24 2.69
CA ALA A 170 -16.00 -0.58 4.09
C ALA A 170 -15.19 -1.80 4.56
N PHE A 171 -15.04 -2.80 3.69
CA PHE A 171 -14.29 -4.01 3.98
C PHE A 171 -12.80 -3.74 4.22
N VAL A 172 -12.18 -3.00 3.32
CA VAL A 172 -10.76 -2.63 3.38
C VAL A 172 -10.50 -1.69 4.58
N GLU A 173 -11.43 -0.78 4.87
CA GLU A 173 -11.39 0.06 6.06
C GLU A 173 -11.45 -0.75 7.38
N GLU A 174 -12.23 -1.83 7.43
CA GLU A 174 -12.28 -2.71 8.60
C GLU A 174 -11.06 -3.64 8.68
N LEU A 175 -10.55 -4.15 7.54
CA LEU A 175 -9.28 -4.88 7.50
C LEU A 175 -8.12 -4.03 8.00
N ALA A 176 -8.02 -2.76 7.59
CA ALA A 176 -6.95 -1.87 8.05
C ALA A 176 -6.96 -1.64 9.58
N ARG A 177 -8.09 -1.87 10.25
CA ARG A 177 -8.22 -1.78 11.72
C ARG A 177 -7.87 -3.07 12.45
N ARG A 178 -7.64 -4.16 11.73
CA ARG A 178 -7.20 -5.42 12.32
C ARG A 178 -5.77 -5.30 12.87
N LYS A 179 -5.39 -6.23 13.72
CA LYS A 179 -4.06 -6.24 14.34
C LYS A 179 -3.08 -6.95 13.41
N TRP A 180 -2.38 -6.18 12.61
CA TRP A 180 -1.30 -6.70 11.76
C TRP A 180 0.03 -6.79 12.50
N PRO A 181 0.97 -7.67 12.08
CA PRO A 181 2.31 -7.75 12.63
C PRO A 181 3.01 -6.39 12.56
N ARG A 182 3.67 -5.99 13.65
CA ARG A 182 4.33 -4.66 13.75
C ARG A 182 5.49 -4.48 12.78
N SER A 183 6.04 -5.57 12.28
CA SER A 183 7.08 -5.56 11.25
C SER A 183 6.57 -5.06 9.90
N TRP A 184 5.25 -5.13 9.65
CA TRP A 184 4.62 -4.70 8.41
C TRP A 184 4.08 -3.28 8.49
N SER A 185 4.25 -2.55 7.39
CA SER A 185 3.55 -1.30 7.11
C SER A 185 2.21 -1.61 6.42
N VAL A 186 1.12 -0.89 6.75
CA VAL A 186 -0.19 -1.10 6.12
C VAL A 186 -0.60 0.16 5.38
N GLN A 187 -0.84 0.02 4.08
CA GLN A 187 -1.31 1.09 3.21
C GLN A 187 -2.73 0.80 2.71
N LEU A 188 -3.53 1.85 2.60
CA LEU A 188 -4.92 1.79 2.19
C LEU A 188 -5.15 2.62 0.92
N ILE A 189 -5.68 1.99 -0.14
CA ILE A 189 -5.90 2.66 -1.42
C ILE A 189 -7.33 2.41 -1.90
N HIS A 190 -8.09 3.48 -2.10
CA HIS A 190 -9.44 3.43 -2.66
C HIS A 190 -9.45 3.95 -4.09
N ARG A 191 -9.34 3.05 -5.08
CA ARG A 191 -9.19 3.42 -6.49
C ARG A 191 -10.38 4.18 -7.08
N ASP A 192 -11.60 3.75 -6.73
CA ASP A 192 -12.82 4.21 -7.45
C ASP A 192 -13.75 5.07 -6.60
N ILE A 193 -13.38 5.39 -5.35
CA ILE A 193 -14.29 6.06 -4.42
C ILE A 193 -14.70 7.46 -4.88
N ASP A 194 -13.80 8.16 -5.54
CA ASP A 194 -14.03 9.53 -6.03
C ASP A 194 -14.59 9.56 -7.46
N ARG A 195 -14.84 8.40 -8.09
CA ARG A 195 -15.45 8.34 -9.42
C ARG A 195 -16.93 8.70 -9.34
N PRO A 196 -17.43 9.57 -10.24
CA PRO A 196 -18.84 9.94 -10.26
C PRO A 196 -19.71 8.70 -10.43
N ARG A 197 -20.69 8.56 -9.54
CA ARG A 197 -21.71 7.51 -9.65
C ARG A 197 -22.49 7.77 -10.92
N GLY A 198 -22.44 6.86 -11.92
CA GLY A 198 -22.92 7.03 -13.30
C GLY A 198 -24.41 7.30 -13.50
N ASN A 199 -25.04 8.16 -12.70
CA ASN A 199 -26.40 8.67 -12.88
C ASN A 199 -26.48 9.87 -13.85
N ASP A 200 -25.34 10.45 -14.26
CA ASP A 200 -25.33 11.63 -15.12
C ASP A 200 -25.59 11.33 -16.62
N LYS A 201 -25.77 10.07 -17.01
CA LYS A 201 -26.08 9.70 -18.40
C LYS A 201 -27.52 9.96 -18.83
N LYS A 202 -28.45 10.32 -17.92
CA LYS A 202 -29.85 10.62 -18.26
C LYS A 202 -30.13 12.07 -18.67
N ALA A 203 -29.18 12.99 -18.46
CA ALA A 203 -29.40 14.40 -18.79
C ALA A 203 -29.07 14.80 -20.23
N ARG A 204 -28.45 13.93 -21.04
CA ARG A 204 -28.00 14.27 -22.42
C ARG A 204 -28.93 13.74 -23.55
N GLY A 205 -30.10 13.28 -23.26
CA GLY A 205 -31.04 12.65 -24.23
C GLY A 205 -32.32 13.39 -24.52
N LYS A 206 -32.46 14.69 -24.26
CA LYS A 206 -33.56 15.50 -24.84
C LYS A 206 -33.04 16.29 -26.03
N SER A 207 -32.73 15.59 -27.10
CA SER A 207 -32.63 16.17 -28.43
C SER A 207 -33.95 16.87 -28.79
N LEU A 208 -33.86 18.17 -29.04
CA LEU A 208 -34.90 19.00 -29.60
C LEU A 208 -35.39 18.38 -30.92
N ARG A 209 -36.58 17.81 -30.89
CA ARG A 209 -37.31 17.45 -32.10
C ARG A 209 -37.90 18.75 -32.66
N TRP A 210 -37.20 19.34 -33.62
CA TRP A 210 -37.74 20.42 -34.44
C TRP A 210 -38.86 19.84 -35.29
N GLY A 211 -40.09 20.28 -35.02
CA GLY A 211 -41.21 20.11 -35.93
C GLY A 211 -41.07 21.09 -37.06
N GLY A 212 -40.95 20.58 -38.29
CA GLY A 212 -41.13 21.34 -39.51
C GLY A 212 -42.59 21.13 -39.98
N ALA A 213 -43.29 22.20 -40.16
CA ALA A 213 -44.55 22.29 -40.96
C ALA A 213 -44.19 22.48 -42.43
#